data_6d89f5c567efb71f403f2846a70c47d3
#
_entry.id   6d89f5c567efb71f403f2846a70c47d3
#
_cell.length_a   1.000
_cell.length_b   1.000
_cell.length_c   1.000
_cell.angle_alpha   90.00
_cell.angle_beta   90.00
_cell.angle_gamma   90.00
#
_symmetry.space_group_name_H-M   'P 1'
#
loop_
_entity.id
_entity.type
_entity.pdbx_description
1 polymer ?
#
loop_
_entity_poly.entity_id
_entity_poly.type
_entity_poly.pdbx_seq_one_letter_code
_entity_poly.pdbx_strand_id
1 'polypeptide(L)' 'MKATGIVRRIDDLGRVVIPKEIRRTLRIREGDPLEIFVDREGEVILKKYSPIGELGDFAKEYAD' A
#
# COMPACT_ATOMS: atom_id res chain seq x y z
N MET A 1 3.57 1.78 12.98
CA MET A 1 4.31 1.61 11.73
C MET A 1 5.80 1.50 12.00
N LYS A 2 6.49 0.87 11.10
CA LYS A 2 7.89 0.57 11.29
C LYS A 2 8.70 1.24 10.19
N ALA A 3 9.70 2.03 10.58
CA ALA A 3 10.56 2.69 9.60
C ALA A 3 11.48 1.67 8.94
N THR A 4 11.67 1.82 7.64
CA THR A 4 12.57 0.95 6.89
C THR A 4 13.94 1.59 6.68
N GLY A 5 14.04 2.90 6.89
CA GLY A 5 15.25 3.64 6.58
C GLY A 5 15.41 3.95 5.11
N ILE A 6 14.45 3.56 4.30
CA ILE A 6 14.52 3.79 2.85
C ILE A 6 13.84 5.11 2.53
N VAL A 7 14.53 5.94 1.75
CA VAL A 7 14.03 7.24 1.32
C VAL A 7 14.00 7.25 -0.20
N ARG A 8 12.87 7.67 -0.77
CA ARG A 8 12.71 7.77 -2.21
C ARG A 8 12.20 9.16 -2.57
N ARG A 9 12.56 9.61 -3.75
CA ARG A 9 12.11 10.91 -4.24
C ARG A 9 10.93 10.72 -5.18
N ILE A 10 10.02 11.67 -5.12
CA ILE A 10 8.90 11.70 -6.06
C ILE A 10 9.42 12.34 -7.36
N ASP A 11 9.10 11.73 -8.49
CA ASP A 11 9.56 12.23 -9.78
C ASP A 11 8.61 13.33 -10.28
N ASP A 12 8.87 13.82 -11.50
CA ASP A 12 8.11 14.93 -12.05
C ASP A 12 6.68 14.55 -12.42
N LEU A 13 6.37 13.28 -12.43
CA LEU A 13 5.00 12.82 -12.69
C LEU A 13 4.29 12.39 -11.41
N GLY A 14 4.90 12.65 -10.27
CA GLY A 14 4.28 12.31 -8.99
C GLY A 14 4.41 10.85 -8.59
N ARG A 15 5.38 10.15 -9.18
CA ARG A 15 5.53 8.72 -8.90
C ARG A 15 6.69 8.48 -7.94
N VAL A 16 6.57 7.41 -7.17
CA VAL A 16 7.63 6.93 -6.31
C VAL A 16 7.79 5.44 -6.53
N VAL A 17 9.02 4.96 -6.48
CA VAL A 17 9.30 3.54 -6.68
C VAL A 17 9.31 2.85 -5.32
N ILE A 18 8.53 1.80 -5.21
CA ILE A 18 8.56 0.97 -4.02
C ILE A 18 9.73 0.00 -4.14
N PRO A 19 10.66 0.00 -3.18
CA PRO A 19 11.84 -0.84 -3.29
C PRO A 19 11.49 -2.31 -3.39
N LYS A 20 12.36 -3.05 -4.06
CA LYS A 20 12.16 -4.47 -4.30
C LYS A 20 11.99 -5.24 -2.99
N GLU A 21 12.76 -4.86 -1.97
CA GLU A 21 12.69 -5.55 -0.69
C GLU A 21 11.31 -5.44 -0.06
N ILE A 22 10.72 -4.25 -0.16
CA ILE A 22 9.39 -4.03 0.41
C ILE A 22 8.34 -4.78 -0.41
N ARG A 23 8.46 -4.72 -1.74
CA ARG A 23 7.53 -5.45 -2.59
C ARG A 23 7.55 -6.94 -2.29
N ARG A 24 8.75 -7.48 -2.08
CA ARG A 24 8.91 -8.90 -1.79
C ARG A 24 8.31 -9.25 -0.44
N THR A 25 8.57 -8.44 0.56
CA THR A 25 8.06 -8.68 1.91
C THR A 25 6.54 -8.66 1.94
N LEU A 26 5.93 -7.72 1.22
CA LEU A 26 4.49 -7.56 1.21
C LEU A 26 3.83 -8.32 0.07
N ARG A 27 4.62 -8.99 -0.76
CA ARG A 27 4.13 -9.79 -1.89
C ARG A 27 3.36 -8.94 -2.88
N ILE A 28 3.91 -7.78 -3.18
CA ILE A 28 3.35 -6.87 -4.17
C ILE A 28 3.99 -7.18 -5.51
N ARG A 29 3.16 -7.48 -6.50
CA ARG A 29 3.62 -7.82 -7.83
C ARG A 29 3.20 -6.76 -8.82
N GLU A 30 3.81 -6.82 -9.99
CA GLU A 30 3.44 -5.95 -11.09
C GLU A 30 1.95 -6.10 -11.38
N GLY A 31 1.26 -4.98 -11.49
CA GLY A 31 -0.16 -4.99 -11.77
C GLY A 31 -1.06 -5.10 -10.55
N ASP A 32 -0.51 -5.39 -9.40
CA ASP A 32 -1.32 -5.47 -8.19
C ASP A 32 -1.91 -4.10 -7.87
N PRO A 33 -3.20 -4.04 -7.57
CA PRO A 33 -3.80 -2.77 -7.16
C PRO A 33 -3.44 -2.46 -5.72
N LEU A 34 -3.14 -1.19 -5.48
CA LEU A 34 -2.86 -0.71 -4.13
C LEU A 34 -3.81 0.43 -3.84
N GLU A 35 -4.39 0.41 -2.67
CA GLU A 35 -5.24 1.49 -2.23
C GLU A 35 -4.40 2.49 -1.44
N ILE A 36 -4.63 3.77 -1.67
CA ILE A 36 -3.85 4.83 -1.07
C ILE A 36 -4.68 5.50 0.00
N PHE A 37 -4.12 5.57 1.19
CA PHE A 37 -4.76 6.24 2.32
C PHE A 37 -3.89 7.41 2.76
N VAL A 38 -4.50 8.44 3.31
CA VAL A 38 -3.78 9.53 3.94
C VAL A 38 -4.34 9.71 5.35
N ASP A 39 -3.49 10.20 6.25
CA ASP A 39 -3.96 10.49 7.60
C ASP A 39 -3.67 11.95 7.94
N ARG A 40 -4.07 12.34 9.13
CA ARG A 40 -3.93 13.74 9.56
C ARG A 40 -2.50 14.15 9.78
N GLU A 41 -1.62 13.21 9.95
CA GLU A 41 -0.22 13.48 10.24
C GLU A 41 0.61 13.63 8.99
N GLY A 42 -0.03 13.61 7.84
CA GLY A 42 0.68 13.78 6.58
C GLY A 42 1.31 12.50 6.06
N GLU A 43 0.78 11.37 6.44
CA GLU A 43 1.30 10.10 5.99
C GLU A 43 0.50 9.59 4.80
N VAL A 44 1.22 8.98 3.86
CA VAL A 44 0.60 8.28 2.74
C VAL A 44 0.81 6.79 2.99
N ILE A 45 -0.27 6.06 3.06
CA ILE A 45 -0.25 4.64 3.39
C ILE A 45 -0.77 3.86 2.20
N LEU A 46 0.00 2.86 1.79
CA LEU A 46 -0.38 2.01 0.67
C LEU A 46 -0.73 0.62 1.22
N LYS A 47 -1.87 0.11 0.81
CA LYS A 47 -2.28 -1.23 1.20
C LYS A 47 -2.71 -1.99 -0.04
N LYS A 48 -2.49 -3.28 -0.05
CA LYS A 48 -2.98 -4.10 -1.15
C LYS A 48 -4.49 -4.04 -1.16
N TYR A 49 -5.04 -3.75 -2.31
CA TYR A 49 -6.47 -3.59 -2.46
C TYR A 49 -7.13 -4.95 -2.59
N SER A 50 -8.16 -5.17 -1.80
CA SER A 50 -8.92 -6.39 -1.85
C SER A 50 -10.39 -6.02 -1.89
N PRO A 51 -10.99 -6.03 -3.07
CA PRO A 51 -12.36 -5.53 -3.21
C PRO A 51 -13.39 -6.39 -2.53
N ILE A 52 -13.06 -7.65 -2.28
CA ILE A 52 -13.99 -8.52 -1.60
C ILE A 52 -13.45 -8.81 -0.25
N GLY A 53 -14.17 -8.57 0.61
CA GLY A 53 -13.65 -8.88 1.90
C GLY A 53 -13.13 -10.27 1.97
N GLU A 54 -12.84 -10.70 1.01
CA GLU A 54 -12.38 -11.52 0.90
C GLU A 54 -12.42 -12.24 1.52
N LEU A 55 -12.92 -12.24 1.36
CA LEU A 55 -13.07 -12.64 1.74
C LEU A 55 -13.54 -12.84 2.21
N GLY A 56 -13.97 -12.73 2.39
CA GLY A 56 -14.35 -12.55 2.80
C GLY A 56 -14.54 -12.46 3.41
N ASP A 57 -14.39 -12.23 3.82
CA ASP A 57 -14.49 -11.83 4.46
C ASP A 57 -14.54 -11.23 4.77
N PHE A 58 -14.54 -10.97 4.87
CA PHE A 58 -14.71 -10.07 5.17
C PHE A 58 -15.29 -9.55 5.03
N ALA A 59 -15.51 -9.63 4.71
CA ALA A 59 -16.04 -8.95 4.59
C ALA A 59 -16.65 -8.64 5.20
N LYS A 60 -16.63 -8.75 5.72
CA LYS A 60 -17.05 -8.31 6.38
C LYS A 60 -16.66 -7.60 7.24
N GLU A 61 -16.22 -7.43 7.61
CA GLU A 61 -15.80 -6.54 8.27
C GLU A 61 -15.60 -5.57 8.04
N TYR A 62 -15.71 -5.50 7.52
CA TYR A 62 -15.61 -4.55 7.15
C TYR A 62 -16.27 -4.05 6.74
N ALA A 63 -16.42 -4.33 6.48
CA ALA A 63 -16.91 -3.83 6.17
C ALA A 63 -17.27 -3.38 6.25
N ASP A 64 -17.13 -3.47 6.55
CA ASP A 64 -17.42 -3.06 6.83
C ASP A 64 -17.68 -2.75 6.91
#